data_13727e26c3c0bd2e9e7c877201ca3ef0
#
_entry.id   13727e26c3c0bd2e9e7c877201ca3ef0
#
_cell.length_a   1.000
_cell.length_b   1.000
_cell.length_c   1.000
_cell.angle_alpha   90.00
_cell.angle_beta   90.00
_cell.angle_gamma   90.00
#
_symmetry.space_group_name_H-M   'P 1'
#
loop_
_entity.id
_entity.type
_entity.pdbx_description
1 polymer ?
#
loop_
_entity_poly.entity_id
_entity_poly.type
_entity_poly.pdbx_seq_one_letter_code
_entity_poly.pdbx_strand_id
1 'polypeptide(L)'
;GLTRFAGVPAGNLSHGQQRRLEIGMALAAKPKAIFLDEPTSGMGIDDLDDMKRLIQGLKDEHTVVLIEHNMGIVMDISDTITVMQLGRVLAEGVPAEIRNDERVRTAYLGNMITGGKA
;
A
#
# COMPACT_ATOMS: atom_id res chain seq x y z
N GLY A 1 16.76 -5.21 1.03
CA GLY A 1 16.82 -6.55 1.49
C GLY A 1 17.03 -6.77 2.98
N LEU A 2 16.58 -7.93 3.45
CA LEU A 2 16.72 -8.34 4.85
C LEU A 2 17.93 -9.23 5.10
N THR A 3 18.76 -9.49 4.10
CA THR A 3 19.90 -10.43 4.17
C THR A 3 20.84 -10.14 5.35
N ARG A 4 21.12 -8.87 5.62
CA ARG A 4 21.96 -8.45 6.74
C ARG A 4 21.35 -8.77 8.12
N PHE A 5 20.08 -9.08 8.19
CA PHE A 5 19.35 -9.41 9.42
C PHE A 5 19.04 -10.90 9.55
N ALA A 6 19.65 -11.77 8.71
CA ALA A 6 19.35 -13.20 8.68
C ALA A 6 19.55 -13.90 10.04
N GLY A 7 20.49 -13.43 10.87
CA GLY A 7 20.74 -13.96 12.21
C GLY A 7 19.95 -13.27 13.33
N VAL A 8 19.10 -12.29 13.00
CA VAL A 8 18.33 -11.54 14.01
C VAL A 8 16.97 -12.20 14.22
N PRO A 9 16.55 -12.49 15.46
CA PRO A 9 15.21 -12.99 15.74
C PRO A 9 14.15 -12.02 15.17
N ALA A 10 13.09 -12.55 14.55
CA ALA A 10 12.07 -11.77 13.88
C ALA A 10 11.40 -10.72 14.82
N GLY A 11 11.23 -11.06 16.09
CA GLY A 11 10.69 -10.15 17.10
C GLY A 11 11.57 -8.92 17.40
N ASN A 12 12.85 -8.96 17.03
CA ASN A 12 13.80 -7.88 17.23
C ASN A 12 13.95 -6.97 15.99
N LEU A 13 13.26 -7.29 14.90
CA LEU A 13 13.20 -6.46 13.71
C LEU A 13 12.33 -5.23 13.95
N SER A 14 12.60 -4.13 13.24
CA SER A 14 11.70 -2.98 13.21
C SER A 14 10.35 -3.36 12.58
N HIS A 15 9.33 -2.56 12.83
CA HIS A 15 7.99 -2.80 12.27
C HIS A 15 8.02 -2.93 10.73
N GLY A 16 8.71 -2.01 10.03
CA GLY A 16 8.88 -2.07 8.58
C GLY A 16 9.64 -3.31 8.10
N GLN A 17 10.65 -3.75 8.85
CA GLN A 17 11.39 -4.98 8.56
C GLN A 17 10.54 -6.23 8.76
N GLN A 18 9.73 -6.27 9.81
CA GLN A 18 8.78 -7.36 10.05
C GLN A 18 7.75 -7.48 8.92
N ARG A 19 7.21 -6.35 8.45
CA ARG A 19 6.29 -6.32 7.30
C ARG A 19 6.93 -6.85 6.03
N ARG A 20 8.18 -6.48 5.76
CA ARG A 20 8.93 -7.03 4.62
C ARG A 20 9.18 -8.52 4.76
N LEU A 21 9.44 -9.01 5.96
CA LEU A 21 9.59 -10.44 6.23
C LEU A 21 8.29 -11.20 5.98
N GLU A 22 7.15 -10.68 6.43
CA GLU A 22 5.83 -11.25 6.17
C GLU A 22 5.54 -11.40 4.67
N ILE A 23 5.84 -10.36 3.88
CA ILE A 23 5.72 -10.41 2.42
C ILE A 23 6.65 -11.47 1.83
N GLY A 24 7.89 -11.54 2.29
CA GLY A 24 8.86 -12.56 1.86
C GLY A 24 8.39 -13.97 2.15
N MET A 25 7.78 -14.22 3.29
CA MET A 25 7.18 -15.52 3.65
C MET A 25 6.03 -15.89 2.71
N ALA A 26 5.16 -14.94 2.37
CA ALA A 26 4.09 -15.16 1.40
C ALA A 26 4.63 -15.46 0.01
N LEU A 27 5.69 -14.79 -0.42
CA LEU A 27 6.35 -15.00 -1.71
C LEU A 27 7.04 -16.37 -1.82
N ALA A 28 7.44 -16.97 -0.72
CA ALA A 28 8.06 -18.31 -0.70
C ALA A 28 7.13 -19.40 -1.27
N ALA A 29 5.82 -19.19 -1.20
CA ALA A 29 4.81 -20.06 -1.80
C ALA A 29 4.68 -19.90 -3.33
N LYS A 30 5.43 -18.98 -3.94
CA LYS A 30 5.38 -18.64 -5.38
C LYS A 30 3.96 -18.35 -5.87
N PRO A 31 3.22 -17.43 -5.23
CA PRO A 31 1.83 -17.13 -5.59
C PRO A 31 1.74 -16.41 -6.92
N LYS A 32 0.62 -16.57 -7.64
CA LYS A 32 0.28 -15.75 -8.82
C LYS A 32 -0.26 -14.39 -8.43
N ALA A 33 -0.96 -14.33 -7.31
CA ALA A 33 -1.52 -13.10 -6.76
C ALA A 33 -1.18 -12.97 -5.28
N ILE A 34 -0.90 -11.76 -4.83
CA ILE A 34 -0.65 -11.43 -3.44
C ILE A 34 -1.58 -10.31 -3.00
N PHE A 35 -2.18 -10.46 -1.82
CA PHE A 35 -3.05 -9.47 -1.20
C PHE A 35 -2.31 -8.83 -0.04
N LEU A 36 -2.17 -7.51 -0.07
CA LEU A 36 -1.52 -6.72 0.96
C LEU A 36 -2.55 -5.80 1.61
N ASP A 37 -2.82 -6.05 2.88
CA ASP A 37 -3.79 -5.28 3.67
C ASP A 37 -3.05 -4.27 4.56
N GLU A 38 -3.17 -2.99 4.20
CA GLU A 38 -2.54 -1.86 4.87
C GLU A 38 -1.04 -2.09 5.19
N PRO A 39 -0.21 -2.49 4.20
CA PRO A 39 1.19 -2.85 4.46
C PRO A 39 2.02 -1.69 4.97
N THR A 40 1.58 -0.44 4.79
CA THR A 40 2.30 0.77 5.18
C THR A 40 1.86 1.36 6.51
N SER A 41 0.88 0.74 7.18
CA SER A 41 0.36 1.23 8.45
C SER A 41 1.46 1.35 9.52
N GLY A 42 1.58 2.52 10.14
CA GLY A 42 2.54 2.79 11.21
C GLY A 42 4.00 2.96 10.76
N MET A 43 4.26 3.02 9.46
CA MET A 43 5.62 3.22 8.93
C MET A 43 6.05 4.69 8.93
N GLY A 44 7.33 4.93 9.21
CA GLY A 44 7.98 6.21 8.98
C GLY A 44 8.27 6.46 7.50
N ILE A 45 8.67 7.68 7.16
CA ILE A 45 8.87 8.12 5.77
C ILE A 45 9.88 7.23 5.02
N ASP A 46 11.00 6.90 5.66
CA ASP A 46 12.06 6.09 5.04
C ASP A 46 11.57 4.66 4.74
N ASP A 47 10.81 4.07 5.65
CA ASP A 47 10.22 2.74 5.46
C ASP A 47 9.11 2.73 4.39
N LEU A 48 8.39 3.85 4.25
CA LEU A 48 7.36 4.00 3.21
C LEU A 48 7.95 3.91 1.80
N ASP A 49 9.05 4.60 1.54
CA ASP A 49 9.71 4.58 0.22
C ASP A 49 10.26 3.20 -0.12
N ASP A 50 10.82 2.52 0.86
CA ASP A 50 11.30 1.15 0.70
C ASP A 50 10.14 0.17 0.42
N MET A 51 9.01 0.34 1.12
CA MET A 51 7.83 -0.49 0.90
C MET A 51 7.21 -0.24 -0.48
N LYS A 52 7.14 1.01 -0.93
CA LYS A 52 6.69 1.36 -2.28
C LYS A 52 7.53 0.66 -3.35
N ARG A 53 8.86 0.73 -3.24
CA ARG A 53 9.78 0.06 -4.17
C ARG A 53 9.60 -1.45 -4.15
N LEU A 54 9.40 -2.04 -2.98
CA LEU A 54 9.13 -3.47 -2.86
C LEU A 54 7.84 -3.86 -3.59
N ILE A 55 6.74 -3.16 -3.34
CA ILE A 55 5.44 -3.45 -3.95
C ILE A 55 5.50 -3.25 -5.47
N GLN A 56 6.15 -2.19 -5.95
CA GLN A 56 6.35 -1.97 -7.39
C GLN A 56 7.12 -3.12 -8.04
N GLY A 57 8.17 -3.63 -7.39
CA GLY A 57 8.94 -4.78 -7.89
C GLY A 57 8.13 -6.08 -7.94
N LEU A 58 7.16 -6.26 -7.04
CA LEU A 58 6.29 -7.44 -7.05
C LEU A 58 5.38 -7.51 -8.28
N LYS A 59 5.03 -6.37 -8.85
CA LYS A 59 4.11 -6.27 -10.01
C LYS A 59 4.66 -6.93 -11.26
N ASP A 60 5.98 -7.11 -11.38
CA ASP A 60 6.61 -7.72 -12.55
C ASP A 60 6.28 -9.21 -12.67
N GLU A 61 6.10 -9.91 -11.55
CA GLU A 61 5.90 -11.36 -11.52
C GLU A 61 4.56 -11.78 -10.85
N HIS A 62 3.87 -10.85 -10.21
CA HIS A 62 2.66 -11.13 -9.44
C HIS A 62 1.54 -10.13 -9.76
N THR A 63 0.29 -10.60 -9.67
CA THR A 63 -0.84 -9.70 -9.49
C THR A 63 -0.86 -9.23 -8.04
N VAL A 64 -0.79 -7.93 -7.82
CA VAL A 64 -0.82 -7.35 -6.47
C VAL A 64 -2.15 -6.66 -6.23
N VAL A 65 -2.87 -7.10 -5.21
CA VAL A 65 -4.06 -6.41 -4.69
C VAL A 65 -3.66 -5.69 -3.42
N LEU A 66 -3.72 -4.38 -3.45
CA LEU A 66 -3.30 -3.51 -2.35
C LEU A 66 -4.54 -2.86 -1.72
N ILE A 67 -4.73 -3.07 -0.43
CA ILE A 67 -5.76 -2.38 0.37
C ILE A 67 -5.03 -1.33 1.19
N GLU A 68 -5.32 -0.07 0.95
CA GLU A 68 -4.66 1.06 1.59
C GLU A 68 -5.61 2.26 1.76
N HIS A 69 -5.36 3.04 2.78
CA HIS A 69 -6.00 4.34 2.98
C HIS A 69 -5.04 5.52 2.74
N ASN A 70 -3.74 5.25 2.57
CA ASN A 70 -2.77 6.26 2.20
C ASN A 70 -2.88 6.56 0.69
N MET A 71 -3.63 7.61 0.37
CA MET A 71 -3.92 7.98 -1.03
C MET A 71 -2.66 8.32 -1.83
N GLY A 72 -1.63 8.88 -1.19
CA GLY A 72 -0.35 9.15 -1.85
C GLY A 72 0.29 7.89 -2.40
N ILE A 73 0.34 6.83 -1.60
CA ILE A 73 0.89 5.53 -2.02
C ILE A 73 0.01 4.91 -3.11
N VAL A 74 -1.29 4.85 -2.89
CA VAL A 74 -2.22 4.26 -3.85
C VAL A 74 -2.11 4.93 -5.22
N MET A 75 -2.06 6.27 -5.26
CA MET A 75 -1.95 7.03 -6.51
C MET A 75 -0.61 6.81 -7.22
N ASP A 76 0.47 6.61 -6.46
CA ASP A 76 1.81 6.47 -7.03
C ASP A 76 2.10 5.09 -7.63
N ILE A 77 1.52 4.02 -7.06
CA ILE A 77 1.93 2.66 -7.41
C ILE A 77 0.84 1.81 -8.07
N SER A 78 -0.41 2.24 -8.06
CA SER A 78 -1.52 1.45 -8.62
C SER A 78 -1.70 1.67 -10.11
N ASP A 79 -2.03 0.60 -10.83
CA ASP A 79 -2.41 0.67 -12.24
C ASP A 79 -3.92 0.99 -12.37
N THR A 80 -4.72 0.39 -11.50
CA THR A 80 -6.16 0.62 -11.38
C THR A 80 -6.53 0.75 -9.91
N ILE A 81 -7.44 1.65 -9.60
CA ILE A 81 -7.91 1.91 -8.25
C ILE A 81 -9.41 1.67 -8.19
N THR A 82 -9.84 0.84 -7.25
CA THR A 82 -11.26 0.67 -6.90
C THR A 82 -11.49 1.35 -5.55
N VAL A 83 -12.29 2.40 -5.55
CA VAL A 83 -12.66 3.14 -4.33
C VAL A 83 -13.93 2.56 -3.75
N MET A 84 -13.89 2.19 -2.49
CA MET A 84 -15.04 1.64 -1.77
C MET A 84 -15.51 2.57 -0.66
N GLN A 85 -16.81 2.66 -0.48
CA GLN A 85 -17.44 3.39 0.61
C GLN A 85 -18.66 2.62 1.10
N LEU A 86 -18.76 2.40 2.40
CA LEU A 86 -19.88 1.70 3.04
C LEU A 86 -20.22 0.35 2.37
N GLY A 87 -19.18 -0.42 2.02
CA GLY A 87 -19.34 -1.74 1.42
C GLY A 87 -19.72 -1.73 -0.07
N ARG A 88 -19.70 -0.58 -0.74
CA ARG A 88 -20.03 -0.43 -2.15
C ARG A 88 -18.90 0.21 -2.93
N VAL A 89 -18.76 -0.15 -4.20
CA VAL A 89 -17.85 0.53 -5.11
C VAL A 89 -18.38 1.92 -5.41
N LEU A 90 -17.58 2.94 -5.08
CA LEU A 90 -17.88 4.35 -5.34
C LEU A 90 -17.37 4.77 -6.72
N ALA A 91 -16.16 4.36 -7.07
CA ALA A 91 -15.50 4.66 -8.34
C ALA A 91 -14.44 3.60 -8.65
N GLU A 92 -14.15 3.41 -9.94
CA GLU A 92 -13.05 2.58 -10.41
C GLU A 92 -12.42 3.21 -11.65
N GLY A 93 -11.10 3.20 -11.72
CA GLY A 93 -10.36 3.76 -12.85
C GLY A 93 -8.87 3.86 -12.60
N VAL A 94 -8.17 4.45 -13.54
CA VAL A 94 -6.74 4.76 -13.40
C VAL A 94 -6.52 5.91 -12.41
N PRO A 95 -5.32 6.05 -11.82
CA PRO A 95 -5.07 7.08 -10.80
C PRO A 95 -5.49 8.49 -11.21
N ALA A 96 -5.28 8.88 -12.47
CA ALA A 96 -5.66 10.20 -12.96
C ALA A 96 -7.18 10.44 -12.93
N GLU A 97 -7.98 9.44 -13.28
CA GLU A 97 -9.45 9.50 -13.24
C GLU A 97 -9.95 9.57 -11.80
N ILE A 98 -9.40 8.73 -10.93
CA ILE A 98 -9.77 8.70 -9.50
C ILE A 98 -9.44 10.02 -8.81
N ARG A 99 -8.28 10.61 -9.10
CA ARG A 99 -7.88 11.92 -8.56
C ARG A 99 -8.85 13.04 -8.91
N ASN A 100 -9.46 12.96 -10.08
CA ASN A 100 -10.38 13.97 -10.60
C ASN A 100 -11.87 13.66 -10.33
N ASP A 101 -12.18 12.49 -9.77
CA ASP A 101 -13.55 12.13 -9.42
C ASP A 101 -14.03 12.92 -8.19
N GLU A 102 -15.04 13.75 -8.35
CA GLU A 102 -15.57 14.58 -7.25
C GLU A 102 -16.14 13.74 -6.10
N ARG A 103 -16.72 12.58 -6.37
CA ARG A 103 -17.24 11.69 -5.33
C ARG A 103 -16.12 11.19 -4.43
N VAL A 104 -14.98 10.81 -5.05
CA VAL A 104 -13.77 10.38 -4.33
C VAL A 104 -13.17 11.55 -3.55
N ARG A 105 -13.07 12.72 -4.17
CA ARG A 105 -12.57 13.93 -3.51
C ARG A 105 -13.40 14.30 -2.29
N THR A 106 -14.71 14.22 -2.39
CA THR A 106 -15.62 14.50 -1.26
C THR A 106 -15.48 13.45 -0.16
N ALA A 107 -15.39 12.16 -0.52
CA ALA A 107 -15.35 11.06 0.46
C ALA A 107 -14.00 10.94 1.20
N TYR A 108 -12.89 11.17 0.49
CA TYR A 108 -11.56 10.87 1.00
C TYR A 108 -10.59 12.05 1.00
N LEU A 109 -10.60 12.89 -0.04
CA LEU A 109 -9.65 13.99 -0.19
C LEU A 109 -10.18 15.29 0.41
N GLY A 110 -11.50 15.48 0.47
CA GLY A 110 -12.14 16.63 1.12
C GLY A 110 -11.78 16.75 2.59
N ASN A 111 -11.62 15.63 3.28
CA ASN A 111 -11.21 15.59 4.68
C ASN A 111 -9.72 15.93 4.90
N MET A 112 -8.87 15.79 3.88
CA MET A 112 -7.46 16.18 3.97
C MET A 112 -7.28 17.70 3.82
N ILE A 113 -8.18 18.38 3.10
CA ILE A 113 -8.14 19.84 2.92
C ILE A 113 -8.71 20.56 4.15
N THR A 114 -9.68 19.97 4.84
CA THR A 114 -10.27 20.53 6.06
C THR A 114 -9.48 20.24 7.34
N GLY A 115 -8.65 19.19 7.35
CA GLY A 115 -7.74 18.86 8.46
C GLY A 115 -6.53 19.79 8.62
N GLY A 116 -6.33 20.73 7.72
CA GLY A 116 -5.24 21.71 7.74
C GLY A 116 -5.60 23.08 8.35
N LYS A 117 -6.79 23.21 8.93
CA LYS A 117 -7.20 24.41 9.70
C LYS A 117 -7.55 24.00 11.12
N ALA A 118 -6.55 23.91 11.93
CA ALA A 118 -6.69 24.09 13.36
C ALA A 118 -6.14 25.48 13.71
#